data_4e69e598acf9e1eeab035521841ebd6c
#
_entry.id   4e69e598acf9e1eeab035521841ebd6c
#
_cell.length_a   1.000
_cell.length_b   1.000
_cell.length_c   1.000
_cell.angle_alpha   90.00
_cell.angle_beta   90.00
_cell.angle_gamma   90.00
#
_symmetry.space_group_name_H-M   'P 1'
#
loop_
_entity.id
_entity.type
_entity.pdbx_description
1 polymer ?
#
loop_
_entity_poly.entity_id
_entity_poly.type
_entity_poly.pdbx_seq_one_letter_code
_entity_poly.pdbx_strand_id
1 'polypeptide(L)'
;MIYSDKQYSISKRELSKLREALASAQTYDADASAGQSWLRDTQIKAIKSQISTLEAELSHYELLKAGEITLAKTHSLDDLPSVLVQARIAAGLSQTDLAKRLSLKAQQIQRYEASDYSGASLDRLIEICGALGVRITGLFESENSSKGSVFAWADIGDVAWKQFPAREMAKRGWFDVPRKSDVYQLARDYFMRVAGPQFASSYHRKKMHGASVPNEYALLAWQARVLERARSVIDNRSPPEFIADDHWVGELVALTRRKDGPKRAQEFLFSKGITLVTEKHLSGTYLDGGAMLDCDGRPVIGLTLRFDRLDNFWFVLLHELGHVLLHLMDGLRYDFFDEEETSNDDKIEREADAFAFESLIPKAKWDECLSRFALSEEAVQIDAKNLGVDASIIAGRIR
;
A
#
# COMPACT_ATOMS: atom_id res chain seq x y z
N MET A 1 -11.68 -4.13 -5.09
CA MET A 1 -11.82 -4.34 -6.57
C MET A 1 -13.24 -4.76 -6.93
N ILE A 2 -13.79 -4.28 -8.02
CA ILE A 2 -15.15 -4.61 -8.47
C ILE A 2 -15.06 -5.81 -9.44
N TYR A 3 -15.76 -6.91 -9.09
CA TYR A 3 -15.71 -8.19 -9.82
C TYR A 3 -16.89 -8.40 -10.79
N SER A 4 -17.96 -7.59 -10.68
CA SER A 4 -19.18 -7.82 -11.47
C SER A 4 -20.00 -6.55 -11.65
N ASP A 5 -20.84 -6.51 -12.69
CA ASP A 5 -21.79 -5.42 -12.96
C ASP A 5 -22.74 -5.18 -11.76
N LYS A 6 -23.04 -6.23 -10.99
CA LYS A 6 -23.86 -6.09 -9.78
C LYS A 6 -23.13 -5.31 -8.70
N GLN A 7 -21.86 -5.64 -8.44
CA GLN A 7 -21.02 -4.89 -7.50
C GLN A 7 -20.82 -3.46 -7.98
N TYR A 8 -20.51 -3.25 -9.26
CA TYR A 8 -20.41 -1.93 -9.86
C TYR A 8 -21.65 -1.07 -9.58
N SER A 9 -22.85 -1.64 -9.80
CA SER A 9 -24.11 -0.94 -9.56
C SER A 9 -24.32 -0.62 -8.08
N ILE A 10 -23.88 -1.47 -7.16
CA ILE A 10 -23.92 -1.26 -5.72
C ILE A 10 -22.96 -0.13 -5.33
N SER A 11 -21.71 -0.22 -5.74
CA SER A 11 -20.67 0.81 -5.46
C SER A 11 -21.06 2.17 -6.02
N LYS A 12 -21.69 2.22 -7.19
CA LYS A 12 -22.19 3.47 -7.77
C LYS A 12 -23.29 4.11 -6.95
N ARG A 13 -24.20 3.31 -6.39
CA ARG A 13 -25.25 3.82 -5.47
C ARG A 13 -24.65 4.27 -4.13
N GLU A 14 -23.65 3.56 -3.65
CA GLU A 14 -22.95 3.92 -2.42
C GLU A 14 -22.18 5.24 -2.59
N LEU A 15 -21.52 5.43 -3.72
CA LEU A 15 -20.89 6.69 -4.09
C LEU A 15 -21.90 7.86 -4.10
N SER A 16 -23.11 7.63 -4.64
CA SER A 16 -24.16 8.66 -4.62
C SER A 16 -24.56 9.02 -3.19
N LYS A 17 -24.76 8.03 -2.32
CA LYS A 17 -25.08 8.25 -0.91
C LYS A 17 -23.99 9.00 -0.16
N LEU A 18 -22.73 8.66 -0.41
CA LEU A 18 -21.60 9.36 0.20
C LEU A 18 -21.48 10.80 -0.27
N ARG A 19 -21.77 11.08 -1.55
CA ARG A 19 -21.82 12.44 -2.08
C ARG A 19 -22.97 13.25 -1.46
N GLU A 20 -24.15 12.65 -1.27
CA GLU A 20 -25.28 13.28 -0.58
C GLU A 20 -24.95 13.53 0.90
N ALA A 21 -24.32 12.57 1.58
CA ALA A 21 -23.85 12.73 2.96
C ALA A 21 -22.79 13.84 3.08
N LEU A 22 -21.88 13.94 2.11
CA LEU A 22 -20.88 15.00 2.05
C LEU A 22 -21.55 16.37 1.87
N ALA A 23 -22.51 16.49 0.94
CA ALA A 23 -23.26 17.71 0.71
C ALA A 23 -24.02 18.14 1.97
N SER A 24 -24.70 17.20 2.63
CA SER A 24 -25.40 17.45 3.90
C SER A 24 -24.46 17.89 5.01
N ALA A 25 -23.29 17.23 5.13
CA ALA A 25 -22.28 17.61 6.11
C ALA A 25 -21.68 19.00 5.83
N GLN A 26 -21.64 19.46 4.61
CA GLN A 26 -21.15 20.79 4.22
C GLN A 26 -22.18 21.91 4.39
N THR A 27 -23.48 21.61 4.27
CA THR A 27 -24.55 22.61 4.32
C THR A 27 -25.04 22.95 5.73
N TYR A 28 -24.70 22.15 6.73
CA TYR A 28 -25.14 22.41 8.11
C TYR A 28 -24.27 23.50 8.74
N ASP A 29 -24.75 24.74 8.71
CA ASP A 29 -23.96 25.92 9.02
C ASP A 29 -24.40 26.67 10.30
N ALA A 30 -23.44 27.32 10.88
CA ALA A 30 -23.40 28.64 11.54
C ALA A 30 -23.52 28.72 13.07
N ASP A 31 -24.07 27.74 13.82
CA ASP A 31 -24.18 27.87 15.30
C ASP A 31 -23.36 26.85 16.12
N ALA A 32 -22.50 26.10 15.46
CA ALA A 32 -21.69 25.09 16.14
C ALA A 32 -20.50 25.69 16.89
N SER A 33 -20.35 25.35 18.17
CA SER A 33 -19.16 25.68 18.95
C SER A 33 -17.87 25.18 18.27
N ALA A 34 -16.74 25.83 18.51
CA ALA A 34 -15.44 25.52 17.89
C ALA A 34 -15.06 24.03 17.97
N GLY A 35 -15.57 23.31 18.94
CA GLY A 35 -15.36 21.89 19.13
C GLY A 35 -16.13 20.97 18.19
N GLN A 36 -17.33 21.35 17.83
CA GLN A 36 -18.14 20.61 16.84
C GLN A 36 -17.58 20.76 15.41
N SER A 37 -16.92 21.87 15.13
CA SER A 37 -16.24 22.13 13.86
C SER A 37 -15.15 21.10 13.55
N TRP A 38 -14.33 20.73 14.51
CA TRP A 38 -13.24 19.77 14.32
C TRP A 38 -13.72 18.34 14.00
N LEU A 39 -14.72 17.83 14.71
CA LEU A 39 -15.32 16.52 14.45
C LEU A 39 -15.91 16.48 13.04
N ARG A 40 -16.58 17.55 12.66
CA ARG A 40 -17.19 17.70 11.33
C ARG A 40 -16.14 17.73 10.22
N ASP A 41 -15.07 18.50 10.36
CA ASP A 41 -13.98 18.54 9.39
C ASP A 41 -13.34 17.15 9.22
N THR A 42 -13.25 16.42 10.32
CA THR A 42 -12.75 15.05 10.35
C THR A 42 -13.69 14.10 9.60
N GLN A 43 -15.02 14.19 9.83
CA GLN A 43 -16.02 13.43 9.08
C GLN A 43 -16.02 13.75 7.59
N ILE A 44 -15.94 15.03 7.24
CA ILE A 44 -15.88 15.47 5.83
C ILE A 44 -14.65 14.90 5.14
N LYS A 45 -13.48 14.91 5.79
CA LYS A 45 -12.26 14.34 5.26
C LYS A 45 -12.38 12.82 5.05
N ALA A 46 -13.06 12.11 5.97
CA ALA A 46 -13.33 10.69 5.83
C ALA A 46 -14.21 10.37 4.63
N ILE A 47 -15.34 11.06 4.53
CA ILE A 47 -16.28 10.86 3.44
C ILE A 47 -15.59 11.14 2.10
N LYS A 48 -14.80 12.23 2.00
CA LYS A 48 -14.03 12.54 0.79
C LYS A 48 -13.02 11.44 0.44
N SER A 49 -12.35 10.85 1.43
CA SER A 49 -11.43 9.73 1.21
C SER A 49 -12.15 8.50 0.66
N GLN A 50 -13.30 8.13 1.25
CA GLN A 50 -14.12 7.02 0.78
C GLN A 50 -14.66 7.26 -0.64
N ILE A 51 -15.11 8.49 -0.94
CA ILE A 51 -15.53 8.88 -2.28
C ILE A 51 -14.38 8.66 -3.28
N SER A 52 -13.18 9.18 -2.97
CA SER A 52 -12.01 9.06 -3.85
C SER A 52 -11.64 7.60 -4.12
N THR A 53 -11.71 6.74 -3.10
CA THR A 53 -11.44 5.30 -3.25
C THR A 53 -12.48 4.63 -4.15
N LEU A 54 -13.77 4.88 -3.91
CA LEU A 54 -14.84 4.30 -4.74
C LEU A 54 -14.81 4.82 -6.18
N GLU A 55 -14.49 6.10 -6.39
CA GLU A 55 -14.33 6.67 -7.73
C GLU A 55 -13.17 6.00 -8.48
N ALA A 56 -12.06 5.75 -7.81
CA ALA A 56 -10.92 5.06 -8.40
C ALA A 56 -11.28 3.62 -8.79
N GLU A 57 -11.98 2.88 -7.92
CA GLU A 57 -12.45 1.52 -8.22
C GLU A 57 -13.44 1.46 -9.39
N LEU A 58 -14.41 2.37 -9.41
CA LEU A 58 -15.39 2.47 -10.48
C LEU A 58 -14.72 2.81 -11.82
N SER A 59 -13.82 3.80 -11.82
CA SER A 59 -13.06 4.18 -13.00
C SER A 59 -12.20 3.03 -13.52
N HIS A 60 -11.51 2.31 -12.64
CA HIS A 60 -10.72 1.15 -13.02
C HIS A 60 -11.58 0.05 -13.67
N TYR A 61 -12.74 -0.24 -13.10
CA TYR A 61 -13.68 -1.22 -13.68
C TYR A 61 -14.20 -0.78 -15.05
N GLU A 62 -14.53 0.51 -15.22
CA GLU A 62 -14.97 1.09 -16.49
C GLU A 62 -13.89 0.99 -17.57
N LEU A 63 -12.65 1.32 -17.23
CA LEU A 63 -11.50 1.23 -18.14
C LEU A 63 -11.17 -0.22 -18.54
N LEU A 64 -11.28 -1.17 -17.60
CA LEU A 64 -11.15 -2.60 -17.91
C LEU A 64 -12.23 -3.04 -18.88
N LYS A 65 -13.48 -2.65 -18.63
CA LYS A 65 -14.63 -3.02 -19.47
C LYS A 65 -14.60 -2.38 -20.85
N ALA A 66 -14.00 -1.18 -20.95
CA ALA A 66 -13.76 -0.52 -22.23
C ALA A 66 -12.58 -1.12 -23.04
N GLY A 67 -11.79 -2.01 -22.43
CA GLY A 67 -10.60 -2.56 -23.04
C GLY A 67 -9.45 -1.55 -23.20
N GLU A 68 -9.52 -0.44 -22.47
CA GLU A 68 -8.51 0.64 -22.50
C GLU A 68 -7.31 0.36 -21.59
N ILE A 69 -7.42 -0.64 -20.70
CA ILE A 69 -6.29 -1.12 -19.88
C ILE A 69 -5.69 -2.34 -20.57
N THR A 70 -4.44 -2.22 -20.95
CA THR A 70 -3.64 -3.40 -21.30
C THR A 70 -3.39 -4.18 -20.00
N LEU A 71 -3.85 -5.44 -19.93
CA LEU A 71 -3.58 -6.32 -18.81
C LEU A 71 -2.07 -6.35 -18.57
N ALA A 72 -1.65 -6.02 -17.36
CA ALA A 72 -0.25 -6.02 -17.01
C ALA A 72 0.35 -7.40 -17.25
N LYS A 73 1.54 -7.46 -17.85
CA LYS A 73 2.34 -8.67 -17.84
C LYS A 73 2.78 -8.87 -16.40
N THR A 74 2.22 -9.84 -15.71
CA THR A 74 2.69 -10.23 -14.40
C THR A 74 3.77 -11.30 -14.54
N HIS A 75 4.73 -11.26 -13.64
CA HIS A 75 5.83 -12.23 -13.57
C HIS A 75 5.67 -13.19 -12.39
N SER A 76 4.64 -13.01 -11.54
CA SER A 76 4.31 -13.91 -10.45
C SER A 76 3.04 -14.71 -10.73
N LEU A 77 3.03 -15.97 -10.31
CA LEU A 77 1.83 -16.80 -10.28
C LEU A 77 0.81 -16.30 -9.26
N ASP A 78 1.25 -15.56 -8.23
CA ASP A 78 0.39 -14.99 -7.19
C ASP A 78 -0.57 -13.93 -7.74
N ASP A 79 -0.17 -13.24 -8.79
CA ASP A 79 -1.02 -12.24 -9.47
C ASP A 79 -2.03 -12.88 -10.43
N LEU A 80 -1.86 -14.17 -10.73
CA LEU A 80 -2.70 -14.88 -11.69
C LEU A 80 -4.20 -14.75 -11.36
N PRO A 81 -4.65 -14.89 -10.11
CA PRO A 81 -6.06 -14.70 -9.75
C PRO A 81 -6.61 -13.34 -10.18
N SER A 82 -5.89 -12.28 -9.87
CA SER A 82 -6.26 -10.91 -10.23
C SER A 82 -6.29 -10.72 -11.76
N VAL A 83 -5.28 -11.24 -12.46
CA VAL A 83 -5.20 -11.19 -13.92
C VAL A 83 -6.38 -11.94 -14.59
N LEU A 84 -6.77 -13.09 -14.05
CA LEU A 84 -7.89 -13.85 -14.59
C LEU A 84 -9.22 -13.10 -14.46
N VAL A 85 -9.46 -12.46 -13.31
CA VAL A 85 -10.65 -11.62 -13.10
C VAL A 85 -10.64 -10.43 -14.07
N GLN A 86 -9.53 -9.73 -14.17
CA GLN A 86 -9.39 -8.59 -15.07
C GLN A 86 -9.55 -8.99 -16.54
N ALA A 87 -8.95 -10.12 -16.94
CA ALA A 87 -9.08 -10.66 -18.30
C ALA A 87 -10.55 -10.99 -18.61
N ARG A 88 -11.28 -11.58 -17.67
CA ARG A 88 -12.70 -11.85 -17.84
C ARG A 88 -13.50 -10.57 -18.04
N ILE A 89 -13.26 -9.56 -17.22
CA ILE A 89 -13.96 -8.26 -17.30
C ILE A 89 -13.62 -7.57 -18.64
N ALA A 90 -12.35 -7.54 -19.02
CA ALA A 90 -11.89 -6.95 -20.26
C ALA A 90 -12.45 -7.69 -21.51
N ALA A 91 -12.66 -9.00 -21.41
CA ALA A 91 -13.34 -9.79 -22.44
C ALA A 91 -14.87 -9.58 -22.47
N GLY A 92 -15.42 -8.72 -21.60
CA GLY A 92 -16.86 -8.49 -21.50
C GLY A 92 -17.67 -9.68 -20.98
N LEU A 93 -17.02 -10.67 -20.34
CA LEU A 93 -17.65 -11.89 -19.89
C LEU A 93 -18.17 -11.74 -18.46
N SER A 94 -19.43 -12.13 -18.25
CA SER A 94 -19.92 -12.36 -16.87
C SER A 94 -19.33 -13.66 -16.29
N GLN A 95 -19.39 -13.82 -14.98
CA GLN A 95 -19.06 -15.11 -14.31
C GLN A 95 -19.85 -16.28 -14.87
N THR A 96 -21.10 -16.04 -15.25
CA THR A 96 -21.97 -17.04 -15.89
C THR A 96 -21.50 -17.39 -17.27
N ASP A 97 -21.02 -16.44 -18.06
CA ASP A 97 -20.53 -16.68 -19.42
C ASP A 97 -19.22 -17.46 -19.41
N LEU A 98 -18.30 -17.12 -18.49
CA LEU A 98 -17.08 -17.88 -18.28
C LEU A 98 -17.40 -19.31 -17.83
N ALA A 99 -18.35 -19.48 -16.90
CA ALA A 99 -18.78 -20.81 -16.44
C ALA A 99 -19.33 -21.67 -17.61
N LYS A 100 -20.15 -21.09 -18.49
CA LYS A 100 -20.65 -21.78 -19.69
C LYS A 100 -19.52 -22.21 -20.61
N ARG A 101 -18.52 -21.33 -20.87
CA ARG A 101 -17.35 -21.66 -21.72
C ARG A 101 -16.56 -22.85 -21.18
N LEU A 102 -16.50 -22.99 -19.85
CA LEU A 102 -15.76 -24.03 -19.15
C LEU A 102 -16.60 -25.25 -18.79
N SER A 103 -17.88 -25.28 -19.19
CA SER A 103 -18.85 -26.33 -18.80
C SER A 103 -18.97 -26.48 -17.27
N LEU A 104 -18.88 -25.36 -16.54
CA LEU A 104 -19.00 -25.28 -15.09
C LEU A 104 -20.31 -24.63 -14.65
N LYS A 105 -20.61 -24.78 -13.36
CA LYS A 105 -21.70 -24.02 -12.73
C LYS A 105 -21.22 -22.59 -12.41
N ALA A 106 -22.07 -21.58 -12.61
CA ALA A 106 -21.75 -20.18 -12.32
C ALA A 106 -21.27 -19.96 -10.86
N GLN A 107 -21.84 -20.71 -9.90
CA GLN A 107 -21.43 -20.68 -8.50
C GLN A 107 -19.97 -21.15 -8.28
N GLN A 108 -19.43 -22.00 -9.14
CA GLN A 108 -18.02 -22.42 -9.03
C GLN A 108 -17.07 -21.30 -9.44
N ILE A 109 -17.36 -20.60 -10.53
CA ILE A 109 -16.57 -19.43 -10.94
C ILE A 109 -16.66 -18.33 -9.89
N GLN A 110 -17.88 -18.07 -9.37
CA GLN A 110 -18.07 -17.09 -8.30
C GLN A 110 -17.24 -17.44 -7.05
N ARG A 111 -17.21 -18.71 -6.66
CA ARG A 111 -16.41 -19.18 -5.52
C ARG A 111 -14.92 -19.04 -5.79
N TYR A 112 -14.45 -19.42 -6.99
CA TYR A 112 -13.05 -19.28 -7.37
C TYR A 112 -12.60 -17.81 -7.30
N GLU A 113 -13.34 -16.90 -7.92
CA GLU A 113 -12.99 -15.48 -7.90
C GLU A 113 -13.10 -14.87 -6.47
N ALA A 114 -14.02 -15.32 -5.65
CA ALA A 114 -14.18 -14.84 -4.28
C ALA A 114 -13.09 -15.34 -3.32
N SER A 115 -12.41 -16.44 -3.66
CA SER A 115 -11.30 -17.01 -2.90
C SER A 115 -9.95 -16.85 -3.60
N ASP A 116 -9.82 -15.90 -4.51
CA ASP A 116 -8.64 -15.68 -5.33
C ASP A 116 -8.09 -16.99 -5.95
N TYR A 117 -9.03 -17.83 -6.43
CA TYR A 117 -8.77 -19.15 -7.00
C TYR A 117 -8.08 -20.15 -6.05
N SER A 118 -8.06 -19.87 -4.75
CA SER A 118 -7.57 -20.79 -3.73
C SER A 118 -8.31 -22.13 -3.82
N GLY A 119 -7.56 -23.22 -3.87
CA GLY A 119 -8.11 -24.58 -4.04
C GLY A 119 -8.52 -24.95 -5.47
N ALA A 120 -8.25 -24.11 -6.48
CA ALA A 120 -8.34 -24.52 -7.88
C ALA A 120 -7.10 -25.37 -8.24
N SER A 121 -7.32 -26.51 -8.92
CA SER A 121 -6.18 -27.30 -9.43
C SER A 121 -5.47 -26.55 -10.55
N LEU A 122 -4.18 -26.85 -10.76
CA LEU A 122 -3.39 -26.26 -11.83
C LEU A 122 -4.04 -26.48 -13.22
N ASP A 123 -4.58 -27.67 -13.46
CA ASP A 123 -5.31 -27.97 -14.71
C ASP A 123 -6.50 -27.01 -14.90
N ARG A 124 -7.22 -26.74 -13.81
CA ARG A 124 -8.34 -25.82 -13.84
C ARG A 124 -7.92 -24.39 -14.15
N LEU A 125 -6.81 -23.94 -13.58
CA LEU A 125 -6.25 -22.63 -13.88
C LEU A 125 -5.82 -22.52 -15.34
N ILE A 126 -5.20 -23.57 -15.89
CA ILE A 126 -4.80 -23.64 -17.31
C ILE A 126 -6.03 -23.56 -18.23
N GLU A 127 -7.10 -24.29 -17.90
CA GLU A 127 -8.36 -24.21 -18.67
C GLU A 127 -8.96 -22.80 -18.65
N ILE A 128 -8.96 -22.14 -17.49
CA ILE A 128 -9.47 -20.77 -17.34
C ILE A 128 -8.59 -19.80 -18.13
N CYS A 129 -7.27 -19.91 -18.04
CA CYS A 129 -6.33 -19.12 -18.84
C CYS A 129 -6.60 -19.27 -20.33
N GLY A 130 -6.79 -20.51 -20.81
CA GLY A 130 -7.13 -20.80 -22.20
C GLY A 130 -8.45 -20.15 -22.63
N ALA A 131 -9.48 -20.23 -21.80
CA ALA A 131 -10.81 -19.65 -22.09
C ALA A 131 -10.79 -18.11 -22.13
N LEU A 132 -9.87 -17.47 -21.40
CA LEU A 132 -9.71 -16.02 -21.32
C LEU A 132 -8.61 -15.48 -22.24
N GLY A 133 -7.89 -16.35 -22.96
CA GLY A 133 -6.76 -15.95 -23.81
C GLY A 133 -5.54 -15.45 -23.03
N VAL A 134 -5.46 -15.77 -21.75
CA VAL A 134 -4.30 -15.45 -20.88
C VAL A 134 -3.19 -16.45 -21.16
N ARG A 135 -2.00 -16.00 -21.53
CA ARG A 135 -0.82 -16.83 -21.68
C ARG A 135 0.09 -16.68 -20.48
N ILE A 136 0.41 -17.79 -19.84
CA ILE A 136 1.43 -17.85 -18.80
C ILE A 136 2.76 -18.07 -19.52
N THR A 137 3.65 -17.06 -19.47
CA THR A 137 5.03 -17.16 -19.95
C THR A 137 5.93 -16.98 -18.77
N GLY A 138 6.57 -18.04 -18.29
CA GLY A 138 7.49 -18.01 -17.15
C GLY A 138 8.77 -18.78 -17.48
N LEU A 139 9.91 -18.34 -16.92
CA LEU A 139 11.11 -19.14 -16.76
C LEU A 139 11.03 -19.77 -15.37
N PHE A 140 11.03 -21.10 -15.32
CA PHE A 140 11.18 -21.81 -14.06
C PHE A 140 12.69 -22.00 -13.82
N GLU A 141 13.24 -21.28 -12.84
CA GLU A 141 14.61 -21.46 -12.42
C GLU A 141 14.62 -22.31 -11.15
N SER A 142 15.44 -23.38 -11.16
CA SER A 142 15.69 -24.20 -9.97
C SER A 142 16.79 -23.54 -9.15
N GLU A 143 16.53 -23.23 -7.89
CA GLU A 143 17.46 -22.53 -6.99
C GLU A 143 18.69 -23.34 -6.55
N ASN A 144 18.91 -24.53 -7.07
CA ASN A 144 20.08 -25.36 -6.75
C ASN A 144 21.40 -24.92 -7.44
N SER A 145 21.46 -23.73 -8.02
CA SER A 145 22.73 -23.15 -8.44
C SER A 145 23.22 -22.14 -7.40
N SER A 146 23.98 -22.66 -6.44
CA SER A 146 24.85 -21.88 -5.58
C SER A 146 25.68 -20.88 -6.39
N LYS A 147 25.27 -19.63 -6.45
CA LYS A 147 26.02 -18.39 -6.64
C LYS A 147 25.07 -17.31 -7.13
N GLY A 148 24.67 -16.43 -6.20
CA GLY A 148 24.23 -15.08 -6.48
C GLY A 148 23.27 -14.96 -7.68
N SER A 149 21.98 -15.22 -7.49
CA SER A 149 20.98 -14.74 -8.44
C SER A 149 21.02 -13.23 -8.40
N VAL A 150 21.91 -12.68 -9.20
CA VAL A 150 21.80 -11.31 -9.65
C VAL A 150 20.55 -11.33 -10.53
N PHE A 151 19.44 -10.80 -10.04
CA PHE A 151 18.37 -10.37 -10.92
C PHE A 151 19.06 -9.50 -11.96
N ALA A 152 19.26 -10.06 -13.16
CA ALA A 152 19.93 -9.35 -14.23
C ALA A 152 18.97 -8.26 -14.70
N TRP A 153 19.06 -7.09 -14.10
CA TRP A 153 18.39 -5.87 -14.57
C TRP A 153 18.73 -5.56 -16.03
N ALA A 154 19.73 -6.27 -16.60
CA ALA A 154 20.02 -6.30 -18.02
C ALA A 154 18.87 -6.81 -18.88
N ASP A 155 17.96 -7.63 -18.32
CA ASP A 155 16.82 -8.22 -19.05
C ASP A 155 15.51 -7.42 -18.90
N ILE A 156 15.48 -6.30 -18.17
CA ILE A 156 14.37 -5.36 -18.26
C ILE A 156 14.51 -4.65 -19.61
N GLY A 157 13.93 -5.23 -20.65
CA GLY A 157 13.99 -4.70 -22.00
C GLY A 157 13.40 -3.28 -22.11
N ASP A 158 13.63 -2.61 -23.25
CA ASP A 158 13.14 -1.23 -23.50
C ASP A 158 11.64 -1.04 -23.25
N VAL A 159 10.87 -2.11 -23.33
CA VAL A 159 9.42 -2.10 -23.04
C VAL A 159 9.13 -1.79 -21.58
N ALA A 160 9.89 -2.35 -20.65
CA ALA A 160 9.69 -2.13 -19.20
C ALA A 160 10.00 -0.68 -18.80
N TRP A 161 11.07 -0.08 -19.36
CA TRP A 161 11.41 1.31 -19.06
C TRP A 161 10.35 2.31 -19.53
N LYS A 162 9.64 2.01 -20.61
CA LYS A 162 8.51 2.82 -21.07
C LYS A 162 7.30 2.81 -20.14
N GLN A 163 7.23 1.85 -19.22
CA GLN A 163 6.19 1.77 -18.20
C GLN A 163 6.54 2.56 -16.94
N PHE A 164 7.80 2.95 -16.78
CA PHE A 164 8.21 3.84 -15.69
C PHE A 164 7.50 5.20 -15.79
N PRO A 165 7.13 5.81 -14.65
CA PRO A 165 6.53 7.14 -14.61
C PRO A 165 7.56 8.24 -14.89
N ALA A 166 8.42 8.05 -15.92
CA ALA A 166 9.59 8.87 -16.22
C ALA A 166 9.28 10.36 -16.39
N ARG A 167 8.12 10.69 -16.98
CA ARG A 167 7.66 12.07 -17.14
C ARG A 167 7.28 12.71 -15.81
N GLU A 168 6.66 11.95 -14.91
CA GLU A 168 6.33 12.43 -13.57
C GLU A 168 7.58 12.60 -12.71
N MET A 169 8.52 11.67 -12.77
CA MET A 169 9.82 11.75 -12.11
C MET A 169 10.60 13.02 -12.56
N ALA A 170 10.65 13.26 -13.85
CA ALA A 170 11.27 14.46 -14.43
C ALA A 170 10.57 15.74 -13.98
N LYS A 171 9.22 15.79 -14.02
CA LYS A 171 8.42 16.93 -13.55
C LYS A 171 8.66 17.23 -12.07
N ARG A 172 8.92 16.20 -11.26
CA ARG A 172 9.26 16.34 -9.83
C ARG A 172 10.74 16.71 -9.58
N GLY A 173 11.55 16.83 -10.64
CA GLY A 173 12.96 17.18 -10.54
C GLY A 173 13.86 16.09 -9.95
N TRP A 174 13.51 14.80 -10.17
CA TRP A 174 14.35 13.71 -9.70
C TRP A 174 15.63 13.57 -10.51
N PHE A 175 15.61 14.03 -11.76
CA PHE A 175 16.76 14.15 -12.65
C PHE A 175 16.55 15.29 -13.65
N ASP A 176 17.64 15.84 -14.16
CA ASP A 176 17.59 16.87 -15.19
C ASP A 176 17.27 16.28 -16.55
N VAL A 177 16.49 17.00 -17.35
CA VAL A 177 16.11 16.60 -18.72
C VAL A 177 16.74 17.58 -19.72
N PRO A 178 17.92 17.28 -20.27
CA PRO A 178 18.52 18.09 -21.32
C PRO A 178 17.64 18.12 -22.58
N ARG A 179 17.77 19.19 -23.39
CA ARG A 179 17.03 19.29 -24.65
C ARG A 179 17.36 18.11 -25.56
N LYS A 180 16.31 17.44 -26.08
CA LYS A 180 16.39 16.26 -26.99
C LYS A 180 16.83 14.94 -26.31
N SER A 181 16.84 14.84 -25.00
CA SER A 181 17.13 13.58 -24.32
C SER A 181 15.90 12.68 -24.24
N ASP A 182 16.12 11.38 -24.26
CA ASP A 182 15.07 10.39 -23.99
C ASP A 182 14.82 10.32 -22.47
N VAL A 183 13.64 10.73 -22.06
CA VAL A 183 13.24 10.76 -20.63
C VAL A 183 13.22 9.38 -20.01
N TYR A 184 12.93 8.32 -20.79
CA TYR A 184 12.91 6.94 -20.30
C TYR A 184 14.33 6.41 -20.06
N GLN A 185 15.28 6.78 -20.93
CA GLN A 185 16.68 6.47 -20.71
C GLN A 185 17.21 7.17 -19.44
N LEU A 186 16.86 8.43 -19.24
CA LEU A 186 17.25 9.17 -18.02
C LEU A 186 16.64 8.55 -16.75
N ALA A 187 15.39 8.11 -16.83
CA ALA A 187 14.75 7.40 -15.71
C ALA A 187 15.45 6.06 -15.40
N ARG A 188 15.86 5.33 -16.43
CA ARG A 188 16.68 4.12 -16.29
C ARG A 188 18.00 4.40 -15.59
N ASP A 189 18.75 5.40 -16.10
CA ASP A 189 20.05 5.75 -15.57
C ASP A 189 19.94 6.23 -14.11
N TYR A 190 18.88 7.00 -13.80
CA TYR A 190 18.55 7.39 -12.44
C TYR A 190 18.31 6.17 -11.54
N PHE A 191 17.42 5.26 -11.96
CA PHE A 191 17.07 4.09 -11.19
C PHE A 191 18.29 3.19 -10.95
N MET A 192 19.07 2.89 -12.00
CA MET A 192 20.27 2.06 -11.90
C MET A 192 21.33 2.65 -10.97
N ARG A 193 21.47 3.98 -10.96
CA ARG A 193 22.41 4.68 -10.06
C ARG A 193 21.98 4.59 -8.60
N VAL A 194 20.67 4.68 -8.33
CA VAL A 194 20.13 4.79 -6.96
C VAL A 194 19.87 3.42 -6.36
N ALA A 195 19.20 2.56 -7.10
CA ALA A 195 18.74 1.27 -6.60
C ALA A 195 19.84 0.21 -6.55
N GLY A 196 20.72 0.17 -7.56
CA GLY A 196 21.77 -0.85 -7.64
C GLY A 196 21.23 -2.29 -7.67
N PRO A 197 22.12 -3.28 -7.66
CA PRO A 197 21.74 -4.70 -7.74
C PRO A 197 21.02 -5.24 -6.49
N GLN A 198 21.04 -4.52 -5.38
CA GLN A 198 20.50 -4.99 -4.08
C GLN A 198 18.99 -4.74 -3.93
N PHE A 199 18.39 -4.02 -4.86
CA PHE A 199 16.99 -3.61 -4.79
C PHE A 199 15.98 -4.76 -5.02
N ALA A 200 16.45 -5.86 -5.57
CA ALA A 200 15.61 -7.00 -5.93
C ALA A 200 14.96 -7.72 -4.74
N SER A 201 15.60 -7.72 -3.57
CA SER A 201 15.09 -8.43 -2.38
C SER A 201 13.93 -7.74 -1.65
N SER A 202 13.76 -6.44 -1.86
CA SER A 202 12.69 -5.65 -1.20
C SER A 202 11.37 -5.68 -1.97
N TYR A 203 11.37 -6.19 -3.20
CA TYR A 203 10.27 -6.09 -4.15
C TYR A 203 9.07 -6.98 -3.82
N HIS A 204 9.32 -8.14 -3.20
CA HIS A 204 8.31 -9.20 -3.04
C HIS A 204 7.32 -8.98 -1.88
N ARG A 205 7.42 -7.91 -1.08
CA ARG A 205 6.71 -7.82 0.20
C ARG A 205 5.63 -6.76 0.31
N LYS A 206 5.06 -6.29 -0.82
CA LYS A 206 4.01 -5.25 -0.74
C LYS A 206 2.73 -5.68 -1.43
N LYS A 207 1.87 -6.36 -0.68
CA LYS A 207 0.43 -6.27 -0.90
C LYS A 207 -0.07 -4.99 -0.24
N MET A 208 -0.78 -4.19 -1.00
CA MET A 208 -1.32 -2.93 -0.53
C MET A 208 -2.76 -3.10 -0.07
N HIS A 209 -3.10 -2.44 1.03
CA HIS A 209 -4.48 -2.25 1.42
C HIS A 209 -5.19 -1.36 0.40
N GLY A 210 -5.96 -1.95 -0.49
CA GLY A 210 -6.75 -1.23 -1.48
C GLY A 210 -7.03 -2.04 -2.74
N ALA A 211 -8.20 -1.87 -3.30
CA ALA A 211 -8.77 -2.67 -4.38
C ALA A 211 -8.19 -2.40 -5.78
N SER A 212 -7.08 -1.69 -5.92
CA SER A 212 -6.44 -1.41 -7.21
C SER A 212 -5.05 -2.02 -7.25
N VAL A 213 -4.76 -2.74 -8.34
CA VAL A 213 -3.40 -3.23 -8.60
C VAL A 213 -2.48 -2.02 -8.82
N PRO A 214 -1.44 -1.85 -8.01
CA PRO A 214 -0.53 -0.72 -8.16
C PRO A 214 0.29 -0.85 -9.42
N ASN A 215 0.70 0.31 -9.96
CA ASN A 215 1.71 0.32 -11.00
C ASN A 215 3.08 -0.03 -10.39
N GLU A 216 3.55 -1.26 -10.63
CA GLU A 216 4.79 -1.79 -10.10
C GLU A 216 6.00 -0.91 -10.39
N TYR A 217 6.07 -0.37 -11.60
CA TYR A 217 7.17 0.54 -11.99
C TYR A 217 7.13 1.88 -11.25
N ALA A 218 5.93 2.34 -10.92
CA ALA A 218 5.78 3.53 -10.08
C ALA A 218 6.17 3.26 -8.62
N LEU A 219 5.88 2.05 -8.11
CA LEU A 219 6.34 1.61 -6.79
C LEU A 219 7.86 1.55 -6.74
N LEU A 220 8.49 0.89 -7.71
CA LEU A 220 9.96 0.81 -7.82
C LEU A 220 10.60 2.19 -7.88
N ALA A 221 10.07 3.08 -8.71
CA ALA A 221 10.55 4.44 -8.82
C ALA A 221 10.43 5.20 -7.49
N TRP A 222 9.30 5.03 -6.79
CA TRP A 222 9.09 5.66 -5.49
C TRP A 222 10.05 5.12 -4.42
N GLN A 223 10.25 3.81 -4.36
CA GLN A 223 11.20 3.18 -3.45
C GLN A 223 12.64 3.66 -3.68
N ALA A 224 13.06 3.70 -4.95
CA ALA A 224 14.37 4.24 -5.31
C ALA A 224 14.53 5.69 -4.80
N ARG A 225 13.50 6.52 -4.95
CA ARG A 225 13.54 7.90 -4.45
C ARG A 225 13.63 7.98 -2.93
N VAL A 226 12.89 7.13 -2.21
CA VAL A 226 12.97 7.04 -0.75
C VAL A 226 14.38 6.67 -0.31
N LEU A 227 15.00 5.67 -0.93
CA LEU A 227 16.36 5.25 -0.61
C LEU A 227 17.40 6.34 -0.93
N GLU A 228 17.28 7.05 -2.06
CA GLU A 228 18.15 8.18 -2.39
C GLU A 228 18.08 9.27 -1.32
N ARG A 229 16.86 9.61 -0.87
CA ARG A 229 16.68 10.60 0.18
C ARG A 229 17.20 10.13 1.53
N ALA A 230 16.98 8.85 1.87
CA ALA A 230 17.52 8.26 3.09
C ALA A 230 19.04 8.30 3.09
N ARG A 231 19.67 7.94 1.98
CA ARG A 231 21.14 8.02 1.82
C ARG A 231 21.65 9.44 2.05
N SER A 232 20.99 10.45 1.49
CA SER A 232 21.37 11.86 1.72
C SER A 232 21.29 12.26 3.19
N VAL A 233 20.35 11.71 3.97
CA VAL A 233 20.25 11.96 5.41
C VAL A 233 21.37 11.23 6.16
N ILE A 234 21.63 9.97 5.81
CA ILE A 234 22.61 9.09 6.44
C ILE A 234 24.04 9.65 6.22
N ASP A 235 24.38 10.01 5.00
CA ASP A 235 25.71 10.54 4.64
C ASP A 235 26.04 11.82 5.41
N ASN A 236 25.04 12.63 5.73
CA ASN A 236 25.21 13.87 6.47
C ASN A 236 25.25 13.70 8.00
N ARG A 237 24.74 12.57 8.55
CA ARG A 237 24.45 12.48 9.99
C ARG A 237 24.92 11.21 10.68
N SER A 238 25.30 10.16 9.96
CA SER A 238 25.78 8.88 10.49
C SER A 238 24.92 8.31 11.65
N PRO A 239 23.81 7.59 11.34
CA PRO A 239 22.94 7.02 12.38
C PRO A 239 23.70 5.93 13.18
N PRO A 240 23.29 5.66 14.42
CA PRO A 240 23.78 4.51 15.15
C PRO A 240 23.34 3.19 14.47
N GLU A 241 23.97 2.09 14.87
CA GLU A 241 23.55 0.75 14.47
C GLU A 241 22.13 0.49 14.97
N PHE A 242 21.29 -0.09 14.09
CA PHE A 242 19.93 -0.48 14.46
C PHE A 242 19.95 -1.73 15.32
N ILE A 243 19.25 -1.69 16.44
CA ILE A 243 19.00 -2.85 17.30
C ILE A 243 17.50 -3.10 17.31
N ALA A 244 17.11 -4.34 16.94
CA ALA A 244 15.71 -4.77 16.94
C ALA A 244 15.19 -4.91 18.38
N ASP A 245 14.68 -3.80 18.94
CA ASP A 245 14.14 -3.68 20.29
C ASP A 245 12.92 -2.75 20.23
N ASP A 246 11.85 -3.10 20.93
CA ASP A 246 10.58 -2.38 20.91
C ASP A 246 10.30 -1.58 22.19
N HIS A 247 11.15 -1.68 23.21
CA HIS A 247 10.94 -1.03 24.51
C HIS A 247 10.75 0.48 24.43
N TRP A 248 11.30 1.11 23.41
CA TRP A 248 11.22 2.56 23.19
C TRP A 248 9.97 3.01 22.41
N VAL A 249 9.15 2.07 21.89
CA VAL A 249 7.96 2.41 21.08
C VAL A 249 6.98 3.30 21.84
N GLY A 250 6.82 3.07 23.15
CA GLY A 250 6.01 3.94 24.01
C GLY A 250 6.49 5.40 24.05
N GLU A 251 7.80 5.64 23.98
CA GLU A 251 8.37 7.00 23.89
C GLU A 251 8.03 7.65 22.54
N LEU A 252 8.07 6.89 21.46
CA LEU A 252 7.65 7.34 20.12
C LEU A 252 6.17 7.73 20.12
N VAL A 253 5.31 6.89 20.70
CA VAL A 253 3.86 7.14 20.79
C VAL A 253 3.57 8.39 21.63
N ALA A 254 4.32 8.65 22.69
CA ALA A 254 4.16 9.87 23.50
C ALA A 254 4.39 11.17 22.71
N LEU A 255 5.11 11.10 21.57
CA LEU A 255 5.32 12.23 20.66
C LEU A 255 4.03 12.63 19.92
N THR A 256 3.01 11.77 19.87
CA THR A 256 1.70 12.10 19.27
C THR A 256 1.10 13.37 19.86
N ARG A 257 1.33 13.62 21.16
CA ARG A 257 0.83 14.80 21.88
C ARG A 257 1.53 16.11 21.54
N ARG A 258 2.62 16.05 20.80
CA ARG A 258 3.41 17.24 20.43
C ARG A 258 2.92 17.80 19.10
N LYS A 259 2.81 19.12 19.02
CA LYS A 259 2.49 19.81 17.75
C LYS A 259 3.52 19.52 16.64
N ASP A 260 4.79 19.35 17.04
CA ASP A 260 5.92 19.01 16.16
C ASP A 260 6.22 17.49 16.19
N GLY A 261 5.26 16.66 16.64
CA GLY A 261 5.39 15.22 16.82
C GLY A 261 5.97 14.48 15.63
N PRO A 262 5.44 14.65 14.39
CA PRO A 262 5.98 14.00 13.22
C PRO A 262 7.46 14.30 12.94
N LYS A 263 7.88 15.55 13.13
CA LYS A 263 9.29 15.95 12.98
C LYS A 263 10.16 15.33 14.08
N ARG A 264 9.66 15.27 15.31
CA ARG A 264 10.38 14.63 16.42
C ARG A 264 10.45 13.12 16.25
N ALA A 265 9.43 12.49 15.68
CA ALA A 265 9.45 11.08 15.34
C ALA A 265 10.59 10.75 14.37
N GLN A 266 10.84 11.60 13.37
CA GLN A 266 11.95 11.46 12.45
C GLN A 266 13.31 11.49 13.17
N GLU A 267 13.53 12.45 14.07
CA GLU A 267 14.75 12.56 14.86
C GLU A 267 14.90 11.40 15.85
N PHE A 268 13.80 11.01 16.48
CA PHE A 268 13.77 9.91 17.42
C PHE A 268 14.12 8.58 16.75
N LEU A 269 13.47 8.25 15.63
CA LEU A 269 13.76 7.03 14.87
C LEU A 269 15.19 7.02 14.34
N PHE A 270 15.69 8.17 13.88
CA PHE A 270 17.08 8.29 13.47
C PHE A 270 18.06 7.96 14.61
N SER A 271 17.76 8.37 15.85
CA SER A 271 18.55 8.01 17.04
C SER A 271 18.49 6.51 17.37
N LYS A 272 17.53 5.78 16.84
CA LYS A 272 17.39 4.32 16.95
C LYS A 272 17.93 3.56 15.74
N GLY A 273 18.61 4.23 14.81
CA GLY A 273 19.17 3.61 13.61
C GLY A 273 18.16 3.41 12.47
N ILE A 274 16.95 4.00 12.56
CA ILE A 274 15.90 3.92 11.54
C ILE A 274 15.79 5.27 10.83
N THR A 275 15.88 5.29 9.50
CA THR A 275 15.74 6.53 8.73
C THR A 275 14.32 6.69 8.23
N LEU A 276 13.61 7.71 8.72
CA LEU A 276 12.26 8.07 8.25
C LEU A 276 12.35 9.13 7.15
N VAL A 277 11.76 8.82 5.99
CA VAL A 277 11.69 9.70 4.81
C VAL A 277 10.24 9.96 4.44
N THR A 278 9.90 11.19 4.06
CA THR A 278 8.62 11.50 3.46
C THR A 278 8.80 11.76 1.97
N GLU A 279 8.10 11.00 1.12
CA GLU A 279 8.12 11.17 -0.33
C GLU A 279 6.71 10.97 -0.89
N LYS A 280 6.19 11.96 -1.59
CA LYS A 280 4.84 11.91 -2.15
C LYS A 280 4.70 10.71 -3.10
N HIS A 281 3.59 9.98 -2.96
CA HIS A 281 3.28 8.85 -3.84
C HIS A 281 3.28 9.26 -5.32
N LEU A 282 3.67 8.36 -6.21
CA LEU A 282 3.52 8.52 -7.65
C LEU A 282 2.12 8.10 -8.09
N SER A 283 1.69 8.62 -9.24
CA SER A 283 0.39 8.26 -9.80
C SER A 283 0.27 6.75 -10.00
N GLY A 284 -0.81 6.16 -9.48
CA GLY A 284 -1.07 4.72 -9.58
C GLY A 284 -0.37 3.84 -8.55
N THR A 285 0.34 4.39 -7.54
CA THR A 285 0.95 3.56 -6.50
C THR A 285 0.02 3.24 -5.34
N TYR A 286 -0.96 4.09 -5.04
CA TYR A 286 -1.93 3.95 -3.91
C TYR A 286 -1.29 3.63 -2.55
N LEU A 287 -0.01 3.89 -2.41
CA LEU A 287 0.83 3.54 -1.27
C LEU A 287 0.69 4.59 -0.17
N ASP A 288 0.58 4.17 1.08
CA ASP A 288 0.58 5.06 2.25
C ASP A 288 1.96 5.12 2.91
N GLY A 289 2.69 4.01 2.94
CA GLY A 289 4.05 3.90 3.46
C GLY A 289 4.82 2.73 2.86
N GLY A 290 6.00 2.48 3.40
CA GLY A 290 6.80 1.31 3.06
C GLY A 290 8.08 1.20 3.88
N ALA A 291 8.32 0.02 4.45
CA ALA A 291 9.56 -0.33 5.12
C ALA A 291 10.51 -1.06 4.17
N MET A 292 11.79 -0.74 4.23
CA MET A 292 12.83 -1.33 3.37
C MET A 292 14.19 -1.26 4.06
N LEU A 293 15.16 -1.98 3.51
CA LEU A 293 16.56 -1.84 3.92
C LEU A 293 17.35 -1.05 2.88
N ASP A 294 18.29 -0.22 3.34
CA ASP A 294 19.28 0.37 2.46
C ASP A 294 20.38 -0.65 2.07
N CYS A 295 21.36 -0.20 1.29
CA CYS A 295 22.47 -1.04 0.83
C CYS A 295 23.37 -1.57 1.96
N ASP A 296 23.34 -0.95 3.13
CA ASP A 296 24.10 -1.35 4.31
C ASP A 296 23.25 -2.17 5.28
N GLY A 297 22.02 -2.53 4.91
CA GLY A 297 21.09 -3.29 5.74
C GLY A 297 20.41 -2.46 6.84
N ARG A 298 20.43 -1.13 6.73
CA ARG A 298 19.77 -0.24 7.71
C ARG A 298 18.30 -0.05 7.37
N PRO A 299 17.40 -0.06 8.36
CA PRO A 299 15.98 0.16 8.13
C PRO A 299 15.68 1.58 7.65
N VAL A 300 14.88 1.67 6.61
CA VAL A 300 14.33 2.91 6.06
C VAL A 300 12.81 2.80 6.00
N ILE A 301 12.13 3.78 6.55
CA ILE A 301 10.67 3.91 6.45
C ILE A 301 10.36 5.09 5.53
N GLY A 302 9.60 4.84 4.47
CA GLY A 302 9.07 5.86 3.59
C GLY A 302 7.58 6.10 3.86
N LEU A 303 7.14 7.35 4.02
CA LEU A 303 5.73 7.71 4.14
C LEU A 303 5.33 8.62 2.99
N THR A 304 4.15 8.38 2.41
CA THR A 304 3.67 9.19 1.27
C THR A 304 2.89 10.42 1.71
N LEU A 305 2.39 10.45 2.93
CA LEU A 305 1.47 11.45 3.47
C LEU A 305 0.24 11.67 2.56
N ARG A 306 -0.25 10.58 1.96
CA ARG A 306 -1.36 10.59 1.00
C ARG A 306 -2.62 11.21 1.60
N PHE A 307 -2.89 10.89 2.85
CA PHE A 307 -3.93 11.54 3.63
C PHE A 307 -3.26 12.55 4.56
N ASP A 308 -3.53 13.83 4.36
CA ASP A 308 -3.01 14.91 5.21
C ASP A 308 -3.72 14.93 6.57
N ARG A 309 -3.48 13.87 7.38
CA ARG A 309 -4.11 13.61 8.67
C ARG A 309 -3.10 13.06 9.65
N LEU A 310 -3.15 13.59 10.86
CA LEU A 310 -2.20 13.22 11.92
C LEU A 310 -2.40 11.77 12.41
N ASP A 311 -3.64 11.31 12.56
CA ASP A 311 -3.96 9.92 12.92
C ASP A 311 -3.42 8.93 11.89
N ASN A 312 -3.59 9.23 10.59
CA ASN A 312 -3.09 8.39 9.52
C ASN A 312 -1.55 8.35 9.50
N PHE A 313 -0.90 9.51 9.71
CA PHE A 313 0.55 9.55 9.83
C PHE A 313 1.07 8.58 10.89
N TRP A 314 0.51 8.64 12.10
CA TRP A 314 0.95 7.81 13.21
C TRP A 314 0.64 6.34 13.03
N PHE A 315 -0.55 6.03 12.49
CA PHE A 315 -0.92 4.65 12.20
C PHE A 315 0.02 4.04 11.15
N VAL A 316 0.22 4.71 10.01
CA VAL A 316 1.10 4.20 8.95
C VAL A 316 2.55 4.11 9.44
N LEU A 317 3.03 5.10 10.20
CA LEU A 317 4.37 5.04 10.77
C LEU A 317 4.58 3.80 11.64
N LEU A 318 3.63 3.50 12.53
CA LEU A 318 3.73 2.34 13.42
C LEU A 318 3.48 1.03 12.69
N HIS A 319 2.65 1.00 11.66
CA HIS A 319 2.47 -0.14 10.78
C HIS A 319 3.81 -0.49 10.08
N GLU A 320 4.47 0.49 9.46
CA GLU A 320 5.77 0.28 8.81
C GLU A 320 6.87 -0.05 9.83
N LEU A 321 6.78 0.51 11.03
CA LEU A 321 7.67 0.11 12.13
C LEU A 321 7.44 -1.34 12.57
N GLY A 322 6.19 -1.80 12.56
CA GLY A 322 5.85 -3.21 12.76
C GLY A 322 6.56 -4.10 11.76
N HIS A 323 6.57 -3.74 10.48
CA HIS A 323 7.35 -4.47 9.48
C HIS A 323 8.85 -4.46 9.77
N VAL A 324 9.41 -3.34 10.22
CA VAL A 324 10.84 -3.27 10.58
C VAL A 324 11.17 -4.20 11.73
N LEU A 325 10.38 -4.17 12.81
CA LEU A 325 10.69 -4.89 14.03
C LEU A 325 10.35 -6.39 13.97
N LEU A 326 9.26 -6.74 13.28
CA LEU A 326 8.73 -8.12 13.28
C LEU A 326 9.15 -8.93 12.07
N HIS A 327 9.38 -8.29 10.92
CA HIS A 327 9.49 -9.01 9.66
C HIS A 327 10.79 -8.75 8.90
N LEU A 328 11.29 -7.50 8.90
CA LEU A 328 12.36 -7.11 7.99
C LEU A 328 13.71 -7.74 8.36
N MET A 329 13.97 -7.90 9.66
CA MET A 329 15.23 -8.46 10.14
C MET A 329 15.24 -9.99 10.11
N ASP A 330 14.10 -10.63 10.30
CA ASP A 330 13.99 -12.09 10.19
C ASP A 330 14.07 -12.56 8.74
N GLY A 331 13.61 -11.75 7.79
CA GLY A 331 13.71 -12.03 6.37
C GLY A 331 15.11 -11.98 5.78
N LEU A 332 16.10 -11.42 6.50
CA LEU A 332 17.51 -11.54 6.15
C LEU A 332 18.14 -12.84 6.66
N ARG A 333 17.51 -13.52 7.63
CA ARG A 333 17.99 -14.78 8.20
C ARG A 333 17.35 -16.01 7.58
N TYR A 334 16.20 -15.86 6.94
CA TYR A 334 15.51 -16.93 6.24
C TYR A 334 15.53 -16.62 4.75
N ASP A 335 16.27 -17.40 3.98
CA ASP A 335 15.95 -17.63 2.58
C ASP A 335 14.51 -18.14 2.58
N PHE A 336 13.57 -17.27 2.20
CA PHE A 336 12.14 -17.55 2.21
C PHE A 336 11.80 -18.49 1.05
N PHE A 337 11.94 -19.76 1.31
CA PHE A 337 11.43 -20.82 0.44
C PHE A 337 10.75 -21.88 1.29
N ASP A 338 9.50 -21.66 1.59
CA ASP A 338 8.58 -22.73 1.95
C ASP A 338 7.21 -22.45 1.31
N GLU A 339 6.71 -23.46 0.59
CA GLU A 339 5.69 -23.40 -0.46
C GLU A 339 4.22 -23.28 0.02
N GLU A 340 3.89 -22.62 1.12
CA GLU A 340 2.51 -22.49 1.63
C GLU A 340 2.03 -21.01 1.79
N GLU A 341 2.18 -20.15 0.77
CA GLU A 341 2.44 -18.72 1.04
C GLU A 341 1.37 -17.70 0.66
N THR A 342 0.19 -18.05 0.21
CA THR A 342 -0.90 -17.08 0.06
C THR A 342 -1.55 -16.68 1.39
N SER A 343 -1.34 -17.46 2.46
CA SER A 343 -1.80 -17.13 3.81
C SER A 343 -0.80 -16.26 4.60
N ASN A 344 0.47 -16.18 4.18
CA ASN A 344 1.54 -15.56 4.95
C ASN A 344 1.58 -14.03 4.78
N ASP A 345 1.36 -13.51 3.58
CA ASP A 345 1.31 -12.06 3.34
C ASP A 345 0.18 -11.39 4.12
N ASP A 346 -1.02 -11.98 4.12
CA ASP A 346 -2.15 -11.50 4.92
C ASP A 346 -1.89 -11.62 6.44
N LYS A 347 -1.02 -12.53 6.85
CA LYS A 347 -0.59 -12.67 8.24
C LYS A 347 0.39 -11.57 8.62
N ILE A 348 1.40 -11.32 7.80
CA ILE A 348 2.41 -10.26 7.99
C ILE A 348 1.74 -8.89 8.09
N GLU A 349 0.82 -8.59 7.18
CA GLU A 349 0.06 -7.33 7.22
C GLU A 349 -0.82 -7.21 8.47
N ARG A 350 -1.49 -8.31 8.88
CA ARG A 350 -2.28 -8.32 10.11
C ARG A 350 -1.42 -8.15 11.38
N GLU A 351 -0.22 -8.71 11.38
CA GLU A 351 0.73 -8.54 12.48
C GLU A 351 1.22 -7.09 12.56
N ALA A 352 1.52 -6.44 11.43
CA ALA A 352 1.89 -5.04 11.37
C ALA A 352 0.72 -4.11 11.80
N ASP A 353 -0.50 -4.40 11.33
CA ASP A 353 -1.71 -3.70 11.78
C ASP A 353 -1.94 -3.85 13.28
N ALA A 354 -1.84 -5.09 13.78
CA ALA A 354 -1.98 -5.37 15.21
C ALA A 354 -0.93 -4.65 16.04
N PHE A 355 0.31 -4.63 15.58
CA PHE A 355 1.39 -3.87 16.21
C PHE A 355 1.08 -2.38 16.26
N ALA A 356 0.62 -1.78 15.17
CA ALA A 356 0.27 -0.36 15.10
C ALA A 356 -0.90 -0.02 16.04
N PHE A 357 -1.96 -0.83 16.00
CA PHE A 357 -3.13 -0.62 16.86
C PHE A 357 -2.80 -0.78 18.35
N GLU A 358 -2.06 -1.83 18.69
CA GLU A 358 -1.72 -2.12 20.08
C GLU A 358 -0.73 -1.10 20.65
N SER A 359 0.22 -0.64 19.82
CA SER A 359 1.18 0.41 20.22
C SER A 359 0.51 1.76 20.45
N LEU A 360 -0.42 2.17 19.57
CA LEU A 360 -1.14 3.44 19.72
C LEU A 360 -2.10 3.42 20.89
N ILE A 361 -2.94 2.40 20.95
CA ILE A 361 -3.95 2.25 22.02
C ILE A 361 -4.14 0.75 22.26
N PRO A 362 -3.59 0.20 23.35
CA PRO A 362 -3.81 -1.20 23.73
C PRO A 362 -5.29 -1.55 23.77
N LYS A 363 -5.64 -2.71 23.24
CA LYS A 363 -7.03 -3.15 23.11
C LYS A 363 -7.79 -3.09 24.44
N ALA A 364 -7.15 -3.54 25.53
CA ALA A 364 -7.74 -3.51 26.87
C ALA A 364 -8.15 -2.09 27.30
N LYS A 365 -7.28 -1.09 27.02
CA LYS A 365 -7.56 0.31 27.31
C LYS A 365 -8.60 0.90 26.34
N TRP A 366 -8.57 0.47 25.07
CA TRP A 366 -9.58 0.90 24.11
C TRP A 366 -10.98 0.45 24.52
N ASP A 367 -11.11 -0.77 25.06
CA ASP A 367 -12.39 -1.33 25.47
C ASP A 367 -13.03 -0.54 26.65
N GLU A 368 -12.26 0.23 27.39
CA GLU A 368 -12.69 1.12 28.49
C GLU A 368 -12.98 2.56 28.03
N CYS A 369 -12.70 2.93 26.78
CA CYS A 369 -12.84 4.30 26.28
C CYS A 369 -14.30 4.74 26.21
N LEU A 370 -14.57 5.95 26.72
CA LEU A 370 -15.86 6.61 26.67
C LEU A 370 -16.30 6.92 25.22
N SER A 371 -15.36 7.31 24.39
CA SER A 371 -15.60 7.68 22.99
C SER A 371 -16.15 6.55 22.11
N ARG A 372 -16.06 5.30 22.56
CA ARG A 372 -16.73 4.16 21.90
C ARG A 372 -18.25 4.20 22.06
N PHE A 373 -18.74 4.79 23.12
CA PHE A 373 -20.15 4.80 23.48
C PHE A 373 -20.77 6.18 23.32
N ALA A 374 -19.99 7.22 23.49
CA ALA A 374 -20.40 8.62 23.36
C ALA A 374 -19.52 9.32 22.32
N LEU A 375 -20.06 9.52 21.13
CA LEU A 375 -19.37 10.22 20.04
C LEU A 375 -19.41 11.74 20.29
N SER A 376 -18.70 12.20 21.31
CA SER A 376 -18.58 13.62 21.65
C SER A 376 -17.11 14.03 21.71
N GLU A 377 -16.86 15.31 21.49
CA GLU A 377 -15.50 15.86 21.60
C GLU A 377 -14.95 15.70 23.01
N GLU A 378 -15.79 15.92 24.02
CA GLU A 378 -15.39 15.79 25.43
C GLU A 378 -14.93 14.35 25.74
N ALA A 379 -15.66 13.33 25.26
CA ALA A 379 -15.27 11.94 25.43
C ALA A 379 -13.91 11.64 24.75
N VAL A 380 -13.71 12.13 23.53
CA VAL A 380 -12.45 11.98 22.79
C VAL A 380 -11.30 12.67 23.54
N GLN A 381 -11.50 13.87 24.08
CA GLN A 381 -10.47 14.60 24.82
C GLN A 381 -10.13 13.91 26.17
N ILE A 382 -11.13 13.37 26.86
CA ILE A 382 -10.93 12.62 28.10
C ILE A 382 -10.10 11.36 27.81
N ASP A 383 -10.49 10.58 26.81
CA ASP A 383 -9.78 9.35 26.47
C ASP A 383 -8.35 9.64 25.97
N ALA A 384 -8.17 10.65 25.12
CA ALA A 384 -6.85 11.07 24.67
C ALA A 384 -5.92 11.44 25.82
N LYS A 385 -6.44 12.18 26.80
CA LYS A 385 -5.69 12.56 28.01
C LYS A 385 -5.35 11.34 28.86
N ASN A 386 -6.30 10.43 29.07
CA ASN A 386 -6.12 9.23 29.90
C ASN A 386 -5.11 8.26 29.25
N LEU A 387 -5.15 8.13 27.93
CA LEU A 387 -4.27 7.25 27.18
C LEU A 387 -2.91 7.88 26.87
N GLY A 388 -2.79 9.19 27.04
CA GLY A 388 -1.54 9.89 26.76
C GLY A 388 -1.21 10.01 25.28
N VAL A 389 -2.22 10.08 24.41
CA VAL A 389 -2.10 10.24 22.95
C VAL A 389 -2.79 11.51 22.48
N ASP A 390 -2.58 11.89 21.21
CA ASP A 390 -3.32 13.00 20.61
C ASP A 390 -4.77 12.60 20.35
N ALA A 391 -5.68 13.56 20.45
CA ALA A 391 -7.12 13.36 20.23
C ALA A 391 -7.44 12.83 18.82
N SER A 392 -6.61 13.18 17.82
CA SER A 392 -6.76 12.67 16.46
C SER A 392 -6.62 11.14 16.38
N ILE A 393 -5.80 10.52 17.26
CA ILE A 393 -5.63 9.06 17.31
C ILE A 393 -6.93 8.38 17.74
N ILE A 394 -7.58 8.93 18.78
CA ILE A 394 -8.89 8.44 19.23
C ILE A 394 -9.92 8.58 18.12
N ALA A 395 -9.99 9.76 17.50
CA ALA A 395 -10.90 10.02 16.40
C ALA A 395 -10.66 9.12 15.18
N GLY A 396 -9.41 8.79 14.88
CA GLY A 396 -9.04 7.85 13.83
C GLY A 396 -9.50 6.43 14.13
N ARG A 397 -9.49 6.00 15.39
CA ARG A 397 -9.88 4.66 15.81
C ARG A 397 -11.41 4.45 15.89
N ILE A 398 -12.19 5.50 16.05
CA ILE A 398 -13.66 5.45 16.04
C ILE A 398 -14.23 5.22 14.63
N ARG A 399 -13.46 5.52 13.60
CA ARG A 399 -13.83 5.33 12.18
C ARG A 399 -13.91 3.89 11.76
#